data_7c2aacd9e2bb826f978d91a9fdfd5882
#
_entry.id   7c2aacd9e2bb826f978d91a9fdfd5882
#
_cell.length_a   1.000
_cell.length_b   1.000
_cell.length_c   1.000
_cell.angle_alpha   90.00
_cell.angle_beta   90.00
_cell.angle_gamma   90.00
#
_symmetry.space_group_name_H-M   'P 1'
#
loop_
_entity.id
_entity.type
_entity.pdbx_description
1 polymer ?
#
loop_
_entity_poly.entity_id
_entity_poly.type
_entity_poly.pdbx_seq_one_letter_code
_entity_poly.pdbx_strand_id
1 'polypeptide(L)'
;MKISTTGIKSVLLVVAVLLLLPTPSRGIPAFARKYGVRCYTCHTVPPALNKNGYMFKRLGYRMPPDEMDGSKPAPRITELDQKIKWDLINSFAILLQASVSGDKNIAETGATPPSTETSSSSFNLDEAALFVAGPVPETGFSYFGHYELYQDGSNFLEQGFGVWTGGRANSNYFAKGGEMHLQEGEGTRAAMFYNLFPDPSYTLTNVDPNGVTLDQHPVGVDGGYTWASNYFKKIFALSFKVTNGLAADGSEILNSSTKNSKDIWVDGDYWFGPDGGVTAMYYHGSKDQVQNAGTDSQFTYTPSFYRVGGFGNYLFFDKLDILGGYVYSHDDWAWDQTSPLSKYTANRYRGEVDYYIKPGFALMARLDRGAAQIAPNPTVHDRAWGAGMEYSMTKLGNIIVRGTYNQEHDADPVAVLGSTDKLFKVDFRFMW
;
A
#
# COMPACT_ATOMS: atom_id res chain seq x y z
N MET A 1 9.10 28.90 15.90
CA MET A 1 8.64 27.73 16.71
C MET A 1 9.69 27.45 17.79
N LYS A 2 9.41 27.70 19.07
CA LYS A 2 10.31 27.33 20.17
C LYS A 2 9.93 25.92 20.59
N ILE A 3 10.68 24.93 20.15
CA ILE A 3 10.52 23.55 20.64
C ILE A 3 10.84 23.59 22.14
N SER A 4 9.87 23.20 22.97
CA SER A 4 10.05 23.14 24.42
C SER A 4 11.17 22.12 24.74
N THR A 5 12.18 22.57 25.47
CA THR A 5 13.27 21.72 25.95
C THR A 5 12.78 20.53 26.78
N THR A 6 11.59 20.63 27.36
CA THR A 6 10.92 19.56 28.11
C THR A 6 10.45 18.45 27.18
N GLY A 7 9.91 18.76 25.98
CA GLY A 7 9.49 17.76 24.98
C GLY A 7 10.67 16.94 24.46
N ILE A 8 11.79 17.60 24.15
CA ILE A 8 13.00 16.90 23.71
C ILE A 8 13.53 15.94 24.79
N LYS A 9 13.56 16.37 26.04
CA LYS A 9 14.00 15.51 27.16
C LYS A 9 13.11 14.30 27.36
N SER A 10 11.80 14.44 27.19
CA SER A 10 10.85 13.32 27.29
C SER A 10 11.04 12.31 26.17
N VAL A 11 11.22 12.77 24.93
CA VAL A 11 11.52 11.90 23.78
C VAL A 11 12.86 11.18 23.98
N LEU A 12 13.90 11.86 24.40
CA LEU A 12 15.20 11.26 24.68
C LEU A 12 15.12 10.23 25.82
N LEU A 13 14.30 10.48 26.85
CA LEU A 13 14.10 9.54 27.95
C LEU A 13 13.37 8.28 27.46
N VAL A 14 12.33 8.41 26.64
CA VAL A 14 11.60 7.27 26.04
C VAL A 14 12.54 6.45 25.17
N VAL A 15 13.32 7.09 24.31
CA VAL A 15 14.31 6.42 23.46
C VAL A 15 15.38 5.72 24.33
N ALA A 16 15.87 6.37 25.38
CA ALA A 16 16.84 5.76 26.30
C ALA A 16 16.25 4.55 27.05
N VAL A 17 15.00 4.62 27.49
CA VAL A 17 14.31 3.50 28.14
C VAL A 17 14.11 2.35 27.15
N LEU A 18 13.71 2.62 25.90
CA LEU A 18 13.58 1.61 24.84
C LEU A 18 14.93 0.94 24.52
N LEU A 19 16.03 1.67 24.58
CA LEU A 19 17.38 1.15 24.35
C LEU A 19 17.90 0.29 25.54
N LEU A 20 17.37 0.50 26.75
CA LEU A 20 17.76 -0.24 27.96
C LEU A 20 16.88 -1.47 28.22
N LEU A 21 15.77 -1.64 27.51
CA LEU A 21 14.97 -2.86 27.63
C LEU A 21 15.79 -4.04 27.11
N PRO A 22 15.95 -5.12 27.92
CA PRO A 22 16.64 -6.31 27.45
C PRO A 22 15.88 -6.83 26.24
N THR A 23 16.55 -6.91 25.10
CA THR A 23 15.95 -7.40 23.86
C THR A 23 15.50 -8.85 24.09
N PRO A 24 14.19 -9.12 24.22
CA PRO A 24 13.72 -10.49 24.12
C PRO A 24 14.07 -10.95 22.71
N SER A 25 14.94 -11.90 22.61
CA SER A 25 15.64 -12.26 21.39
C SER A 25 14.78 -12.89 20.27
N ARG A 26 13.46 -12.74 20.26
CA ARG A 26 12.56 -13.44 19.31
C ARG A 26 11.25 -12.72 19.03
N GLY A 27 11.24 -11.41 18.96
CA GLY A 27 10.08 -10.69 18.41
C GLY A 27 10.17 -10.57 16.90
N ILE A 28 9.73 -11.56 16.15
CA ILE A 28 9.77 -11.58 14.68
C ILE A 28 8.34 -11.74 14.18
N PRO A 29 7.89 -11.00 13.12
CA PRO A 29 6.60 -11.24 12.48
C PRO A 29 6.37 -12.72 12.16
N ALA A 30 5.11 -13.14 12.15
CA ALA A 30 4.71 -14.54 12.07
C ALA A 30 5.48 -15.36 11.02
N PHE A 31 5.63 -14.82 9.82
CA PHE A 31 6.34 -15.53 8.75
C PHE A 31 7.84 -15.67 9.02
N ALA A 32 8.49 -14.63 9.52
CA ALA A 32 9.92 -14.67 9.81
C ALA A 32 10.23 -15.66 10.95
N ARG A 33 9.35 -15.74 11.98
CA ARG A 33 9.45 -16.77 13.03
C ARG A 33 9.26 -18.17 12.49
N LYS A 34 8.20 -18.35 11.67
CA LYS A 34 7.81 -19.64 11.11
C LYS A 34 8.91 -20.26 10.25
N TYR A 35 9.57 -19.43 9.45
CA TYR A 35 10.61 -19.87 8.52
C TYR A 35 12.03 -19.66 9.04
N GLY A 36 12.22 -19.03 10.19
CA GLY A 36 13.54 -18.77 10.77
C GLY A 36 14.38 -17.77 9.96
N VAL A 37 13.74 -16.88 9.20
CA VAL A 37 14.40 -15.91 8.31
C VAL A 37 14.31 -14.49 8.86
N ARG A 38 15.10 -13.56 8.31
CA ARG A 38 15.04 -12.13 8.66
C ARG A 38 13.99 -11.41 7.83
N CYS A 39 13.46 -10.28 8.30
CA CYS A 39 12.52 -9.46 7.54
C CYS A 39 13.09 -9.06 6.16
N TYR A 40 14.37 -8.75 6.09
CA TYR A 40 15.05 -8.37 4.84
C TYR A 40 15.24 -9.52 3.84
N THR A 41 14.89 -10.76 4.19
CA THR A 41 14.79 -11.85 3.22
C THR A 41 13.65 -11.59 2.23
N CYS A 42 12.57 -10.96 2.69
CA CYS A 42 11.37 -10.68 1.90
C CYS A 42 11.15 -9.19 1.62
N HIS A 43 11.83 -8.30 2.34
CA HIS A 43 11.67 -6.85 2.22
C HIS A 43 13.00 -6.19 1.89
N THR A 44 12.98 -5.15 1.11
CA THR A 44 14.12 -4.21 0.98
C THR A 44 14.16 -3.29 2.17
N VAL A 45 13.05 -2.59 2.39
CA VAL A 45 12.73 -1.82 3.59
C VAL A 45 11.26 -2.10 3.88
N PRO A 46 10.91 -2.71 5.03
CA PRO A 46 9.51 -3.00 5.35
C PRO A 46 8.62 -1.76 5.26
N PRO A 47 7.41 -1.84 4.64
CA PRO A 47 6.77 -3.04 4.15
C PRO A 47 7.10 -3.43 2.69
N ALA A 48 7.91 -2.64 1.94
CA ALA A 48 8.19 -2.88 0.54
C ALA A 48 8.84 -4.26 0.29
N LEU A 49 8.17 -5.11 -0.49
CA LEU A 49 8.64 -6.44 -0.83
C LEU A 49 9.76 -6.39 -1.87
N ASN A 50 10.77 -7.19 -1.66
CA ASN A 50 11.72 -7.56 -2.72
C ASN A 50 11.17 -8.73 -3.54
N LYS A 51 11.94 -9.19 -4.52
CA LYS A 51 11.54 -10.30 -5.39
C LYS A 51 11.25 -11.61 -4.64
N ASN A 52 11.97 -11.90 -3.54
CA ASN A 52 11.70 -13.09 -2.72
C ASN A 52 10.38 -12.94 -1.96
N GLY A 53 10.09 -11.77 -1.41
CA GLY A 53 8.82 -11.48 -0.75
C GLY A 53 7.64 -11.54 -1.72
N TYR A 54 7.82 -11.04 -2.94
CA TYR A 54 6.83 -11.17 -4.00
C TYR A 54 6.53 -12.65 -4.31
N MET A 55 7.58 -13.47 -4.54
CA MET A 55 7.39 -14.90 -4.79
C MET A 55 6.78 -15.63 -3.59
N PHE A 56 7.15 -15.27 -2.37
CA PHE A 56 6.55 -15.81 -1.16
C PHE A 56 5.02 -15.66 -1.15
N LYS A 57 4.50 -14.48 -1.51
CA LYS A 57 3.06 -14.27 -1.66
C LYS A 57 2.47 -15.12 -2.79
N ARG A 58 3.11 -15.13 -3.98
CA ARG A 58 2.65 -15.90 -5.15
C ARG A 58 2.68 -17.40 -4.95
N LEU A 59 3.48 -17.90 -3.98
CA LEU A 59 3.51 -19.31 -3.56
C LEU A 59 2.53 -19.60 -2.40
N GLY A 60 1.61 -18.71 -2.11
CA GLY A 60 0.66 -18.87 -1.02
C GLY A 60 1.34 -18.91 0.34
N TYR A 61 2.18 -17.92 0.64
CA TYR A 61 2.95 -17.79 1.88
C TYR A 61 3.88 -18.95 2.18
N ARG A 62 4.50 -19.53 1.12
CA ARG A 62 5.52 -20.56 1.20
C ARG A 62 6.85 -20.00 0.70
N MET A 63 7.93 -20.36 1.39
CA MET A 63 9.27 -19.92 0.97
C MET A 63 9.61 -20.47 -0.42
N PRO A 64 10.10 -19.62 -1.33
CA PRO A 64 10.72 -20.10 -2.54
C PRO A 64 11.84 -21.07 -2.22
N PRO A 65 12.05 -22.15 -2.97
CA PRO A 65 13.19 -23.03 -2.77
C PRO A 65 14.51 -22.27 -3.03
N ASP A 66 15.51 -22.52 -2.17
CA ASP A 66 16.83 -21.87 -2.27
C ASP A 66 17.52 -22.17 -3.60
N GLU A 67 17.34 -23.40 -4.09
CA GLU A 67 17.90 -23.85 -5.36
C GLU A 67 16.84 -24.57 -6.19
N MET A 68 16.76 -24.20 -7.44
CA MET A 68 16.03 -24.94 -8.47
C MET A 68 17.06 -25.52 -9.45
N ASP A 69 17.43 -26.78 -9.25
CA ASP A 69 18.26 -27.54 -10.19
C ASP A 69 17.51 -27.67 -11.53
N GLY A 70 18.00 -26.98 -12.55
CA GLY A 70 17.39 -26.98 -13.88
C GLY A 70 17.32 -28.38 -14.53
N SER A 71 18.00 -29.39 -13.99
CA SER A 71 17.92 -30.77 -14.41
C SER A 71 16.73 -31.53 -13.83
N LYS A 72 16.08 -30.98 -12.79
CA LYS A 72 14.92 -31.57 -12.10
C LYS A 72 13.70 -30.65 -12.22
N PRO A 73 12.49 -31.20 -12.24
CA PRO A 73 11.28 -30.44 -12.15
C PRO A 73 11.25 -29.64 -10.83
N ALA A 74 10.82 -28.37 -10.88
CA ALA A 74 10.62 -27.58 -9.68
C ALA A 74 9.62 -28.28 -8.72
N PRO A 75 9.78 -28.13 -7.38
CA PRO A 75 8.90 -28.76 -6.41
C PRO A 75 7.46 -28.31 -6.59
N ARG A 76 6.50 -29.16 -6.24
CA ARG A 76 5.08 -28.78 -6.19
C ARG A 76 4.83 -27.84 -5.01
N ILE A 77 3.79 -27.05 -5.10
CA ILE A 77 3.38 -26.14 -4.02
C ILE A 77 3.22 -26.88 -2.69
N THR A 78 2.59 -28.05 -2.71
CA THR A 78 2.36 -28.91 -1.53
C THR A 78 3.63 -29.54 -0.96
N GLU A 79 4.74 -29.48 -1.67
CA GLU A 79 6.05 -30.01 -1.23
C GLU A 79 6.93 -28.93 -0.56
N LEU A 80 6.58 -27.63 -0.71
CA LEU A 80 7.37 -26.51 -0.20
C LEU A 80 7.33 -26.40 1.33
N ASP A 81 6.28 -26.91 1.96
CA ASP A 81 6.05 -26.75 3.40
C ASP A 81 6.04 -28.06 4.19
N GLN A 82 6.49 -29.17 3.60
CA GLN A 82 6.52 -30.48 4.27
C GLN A 82 7.31 -30.51 5.59
N LYS A 83 8.28 -29.60 5.76
CA LYS A 83 9.07 -29.47 6.98
C LYS A 83 8.45 -28.51 8.02
N ILE A 84 7.37 -27.82 7.65
CA ILE A 84 6.75 -26.80 8.48
C ILE A 84 5.62 -27.43 9.27
N LYS A 85 5.77 -27.51 10.59
CA LYS A 85 4.67 -27.92 11.47
C LYS A 85 3.64 -26.79 11.50
N TRP A 86 2.37 -27.15 11.43
CA TRP A 86 1.30 -26.20 11.69
C TRP A 86 1.40 -25.74 13.15
N ASP A 87 1.68 -24.46 13.33
CA ASP A 87 1.83 -23.85 14.64
C ASP A 87 1.02 -22.54 14.64
N LEU A 88 -0.04 -22.56 15.41
CA LEU A 88 -0.96 -21.43 15.51
C LEU A 88 -0.23 -20.18 16.07
N ILE A 89 0.64 -20.35 17.06
CA ILE A 89 1.37 -19.24 17.69
C ILE A 89 2.27 -18.53 16.67
N ASN A 90 2.95 -19.29 15.81
CA ASN A 90 3.77 -18.73 14.74
C ASN A 90 2.96 -18.25 13.51
N SER A 91 1.63 -18.27 13.59
CA SER A 91 0.75 -17.69 12.57
C SER A 91 0.25 -16.30 12.94
N PHE A 92 0.43 -15.85 14.19
CA PHE A 92 0.02 -14.54 14.65
C PHE A 92 1.18 -13.55 14.67
N ALA A 93 0.88 -12.29 14.36
CA ALA A 93 1.76 -11.16 14.61
C ALA A 93 0.95 -9.96 15.12
N ILE A 94 1.62 -9.10 15.88
CA ILE A 94 1.06 -7.85 16.39
C ILE A 94 1.88 -6.71 15.81
N LEU A 95 1.21 -5.67 15.33
CA LEU A 95 1.81 -4.41 14.94
C LEU A 95 1.35 -3.33 15.91
N LEU A 96 2.28 -2.52 16.35
CA LEU A 96 2.02 -1.27 17.06
C LEU A 96 2.78 -0.16 16.37
N GLN A 97 2.09 0.88 15.97
CA GLN A 97 2.66 2.05 15.34
C GLN A 97 2.24 3.31 16.10
N ALA A 98 3.20 4.11 16.46
CA ALA A 98 2.98 5.40 17.09
C ALA A 98 3.81 6.47 16.40
N SER A 99 3.35 7.71 16.40
CA SER A 99 4.07 8.80 15.78
C SER A 99 4.08 10.09 16.58
N VAL A 100 5.04 10.92 16.21
CA VAL A 100 5.10 12.33 16.60
C VAL A 100 5.11 13.13 15.30
N SER A 101 4.17 14.04 15.15
CA SER A 101 4.09 14.87 13.96
C SER A 101 4.01 16.36 14.28
N GLY A 102 4.49 17.14 13.34
CA GLY A 102 4.28 18.59 13.28
C GLY A 102 3.80 18.94 11.90
N ASP A 103 2.64 19.56 11.82
CA ASP A 103 1.98 19.93 10.59
C ASP A 103 1.84 21.45 10.45
N LYS A 104 1.91 21.95 9.22
CA LYS A 104 1.69 23.34 8.86
C LYS A 104 0.92 23.41 7.54
N ASN A 105 -0.31 23.87 7.62
CA ASN A 105 -1.16 24.08 6.46
C ASN A 105 -1.21 25.58 6.11
N ILE A 106 -1.14 25.89 4.81
CA ILE A 106 -1.28 27.22 4.24
C ILE A 106 -2.36 27.14 3.16
N ALA A 107 -3.58 27.53 3.50
CA ALA A 107 -4.72 27.51 2.57
C ALA A 107 -4.86 28.85 1.84
N GLU A 108 -5.05 28.80 0.52
CA GLU A 108 -5.38 29.95 -0.30
C GLU A 108 -6.86 30.30 -0.13
N THR A 109 -7.17 31.54 0.20
CA THR A 109 -8.57 31.92 0.57
C THR A 109 -9.26 32.79 -0.48
N GLY A 110 -8.56 33.28 -1.50
CA GLY A 110 -9.13 34.27 -2.43
C GLY A 110 -9.52 35.62 -1.80
N ALA A 111 -9.31 35.77 -0.48
CA ALA A 111 -9.63 36.96 0.31
C ALA A 111 -8.36 37.76 0.66
N THR A 112 -8.48 38.79 1.47
CA THR A 112 -7.33 39.54 2.00
C THR A 112 -7.28 39.38 3.53
N PRO A 113 -6.23 38.71 4.11
CA PRO A 113 -5.05 38.20 3.43
C PRO A 113 -5.36 37.00 2.52
N PRO A 114 -4.56 36.81 1.45
CA PRO A 114 -4.84 35.77 0.43
C PRO A 114 -4.62 34.33 0.92
N SER A 115 -4.12 34.14 2.13
CA SER A 115 -3.90 32.81 2.73
C SER A 115 -4.12 32.82 4.23
N THR A 116 -4.57 31.68 4.76
CA THR A 116 -4.59 31.39 6.21
C THR A 116 -3.55 30.32 6.53
N GLU A 117 -2.88 30.50 7.66
CA GLU A 117 -1.86 29.57 8.14
C GLU A 117 -2.31 28.94 9.45
N THR A 118 -2.29 27.61 9.50
CA THR A 118 -2.53 26.83 10.72
C THR A 118 -1.33 25.92 10.98
N SER A 119 -1.03 25.66 12.23
CA SER A 119 0.01 24.70 12.60
C SER A 119 -0.44 23.87 13.80
N SER A 120 -0.10 22.59 13.76
CA SER A 120 -0.39 21.64 14.83
C SER A 120 0.81 20.78 15.14
N SER A 121 0.76 20.11 16.30
CA SER A 121 1.68 19.04 16.64
C SER A 121 0.94 18.00 17.47
N SER A 122 1.23 16.73 17.22
CA SER A 122 0.52 15.64 17.88
C SER A 122 1.44 14.47 18.22
N PHE A 123 0.99 13.70 19.21
CA PHE A 123 1.44 12.35 19.49
C PHE A 123 0.28 11.43 19.19
N ASN A 124 0.48 10.47 18.31
CA ASN A 124 -0.58 9.57 17.87
C ASN A 124 -0.18 8.12 18.14
N LEU A 125 -1.17 7.31 18.51
CA LEU A 125 -1.15 5.89 18.25
C LEU A 125 -1.81 5.72 16.88
N ASP A 126 -1.00 5.48 15.85
CA ASP A 126 -1.49 5.44 14.48
C ASP A 126 -2.22 4.12 14.23
N GLU A 127 -1.64 3.01 14.72
CA GLU A 127 -2.16 1.69 14.44
C GLU A 127 -1.83 0.70 15.57
N ALA A 128 -2.79 -0.15 15.89
CA ALA A 128 -2.58 -1.37 16.66
C ALA A 128 -3.33 -2.50 15.96
N ALA A 129 -2.60 -3.44 15.38
CA ALA A 129 -3.19 -4.46 14.53
C ALA A 129 -2.77 -5.88 14.90
N LEU A 130 -3.64 -6.82 14.59
CA LEU A 130 -3.43 -8.26 14.71
C LEU A 130 -3.44 -8.90 13.32
N PHE A 131 -2.35 -9.59 13.00
CA PHE A 131 -2.26 -10.39 11.78
C PHE A 131 -2.35 -11.87 12.11
N VAL A 132 -3.02 -12.61 11.23
CA VAL A 132 -3.02 -14.06 11.23
C VAL A 132 -2.80 -14.55 9.80
N ALA A 133 -1.73 -15.31 9.55
CA ALA A 133 -1.44 -15.71 8.19
C ALA A 133 -0.59 -16.99 8.11
N GLY A 134 -0.75 -17.73 7.03
CA GLY A 134 0.11 -18.88 6.75
C GLY A 134 -0.49 -19.90 5.81
N PRO A 135 0.35 -20.83 5.33
CA PRO A 135 -0.12 -21.99 4.59
C PRO A 135 -0.72 -23.03 5.53
N VAL A 136 -1.70 -23.77 5.03
CA VAL A 136 -2.15 -25.04 5.60
C VAL A 136 -1.23 -26.12 5.05
N PRO A 137 -0.42 -26.79 5.89
CA PRO A 137 0.60 -27.75 5.44
C PRO A 137 0.05 -28.86 4.55
N GLU A 138 0.83 -29.27 3.58
CA GLU A 138 0.54 -30.37 2.64
C GLU A 138 -0.70 -30.15 1.75
N THR A 139 -1.27 -28.95 1.80
CA THR A 139 -2.38 -28.53 0.94
C THR A 139 -1.96 -27.36 0.06
N GLY A 140 -2.76 -27.02 -0.93
CA GLY A 140 -2.61 -25.76 -1.68
C GLY A 140 -3.17 -24.54 -0.95
N PHE A 141 -3.87 -24.71 0.18
CA PHE A 141 -4.56 -23.63 0.87
C PHE A 141 -3.65 -22.81 1.77
N SER A 142 -3.97 -21.52 1.87
CA SER A 142 -3.37 -20.55 2.77
C SER A 142 -4.42 -19.53 3.17
N TYR A 143 -4.14 -18.76 4.21
CA TYR A 143 -5.05 -17.74 4.73
C TYR A 143 -4.27 -16.50 5.12
N PHE A 144 -4.96 -15.37 5.12
CA PHE A 144 -4.49 -14.08 5.63
C PHE A 144 -5.65 -13.34 6.29
N GLY A 145 -5.38 -12.74 7.42
CA GLY A 145 -6.29 -11.84 8.13
C GLY A 145 -5.50 -10.71 8.76
N HIS A 146 -5.99 -9.50 8.58
CA HIS A 146 -5.50 -8.27 9.19
C HIS A 146 -6.68 -7.59 9.88
N TYR A 147 -6.62 -7.51 11.20
CA TYR A 147 -7.64 -6.91 12.02
C TYR A 147 -7.06 -5.72 12.78
N GLU A 148 -7.59 -4.54 12.50
CA GLU A 148 -7.29 -3.32 13.21
C GLU A 148 -7.95 -3.35 14.59
N LEU A 149 -7.13 -3.43 15.63
CA LEU A 149 -7.58 -3.27 17.03
C LEU A 149 -7.82 -1.80 17.35
N TYR A 150 -7.04 -0.92 16.70
CA TYR A 150 -7.15 0.52 16.79
C TYR A 150 -6.50 1.16 15.57
N GLN A 151 -7.28 1.96 14.84
CA GLN A 151 -6.82 2.88 13.81
C GLN A 151 -7.79 4.07 13.83
N ASP A 152 -7.27 5.27 14.08
CA ASP A 152 -8.05 6.52 14.14
C ASP A 152 -9.33 6.44 15.00
N GLY A 153 -9.31 5.66 16.08
CA GLY A 153 -10.42 5.49 17.03
C GLY A 153 -11.46 4.43 16.64
N SER A 154 -11.24 3.66 15.59
CA SER A 154 -12.09 2.56 15.17
C SER A 154 -11.37 1.20 15.21
N ASN A 155 -12.15 0.14 15.14
CA ASN A 155 -11.66 -1.23 14.99
C ASN A 155 -12.43 -1.91 13.85
N PHE A 156 -11.75 -2.60 12.97
CA PHE A 156 -12.37 -3.29 11.83
C PHE A 156 -11.48 -4.38 11.25
N LEU A 157 -12.08 -5.25 10.44
CA LEU A 157 -11.34 -6.18 9.59
C LEU A 157 -10.89 -5.41 8.35
N GLU A 158 -9.60 -5.23 8.18
CA GLU A 158 -9.03 -4.54 7.01
C GLU A 158 -8.86 -5.49 5.84
N GLN A 159 -8.43 -6.72 6.12
CA GLN A 159 -8.31 -7.78 5.12
C GLN A 159 -8.64 -9.14 5.72
N GLY A 160 -9.32 -9.97 4.95
CA GLY A 160 -9.59 -11.34 5.35
C GLY A 160 -9.87 -12.22 4.14
N PHE A 161 -8.91 -13.08 3.75
CA PHE A 161 -9.09 -13.93 2.59
C PHE A 161 -8.46 -15.32 2.73
N GLY A 162 -9.02 -16.26 2.01
CA GLY A 162 -8.42 -17.56 1.74
C GLY A 162 -7.80 -17.57 0.35
N VAL A 163 -6.68 -18.25 0.17
CA VAL A 163 -6.05 -18.46 -1.12
C VAL A 163 -5.70 -19.92 -1.32
N TRP A 164 -6.01 -20.43 -2.51
CA TRP A 164 -5.55 -21.73 -2.97
C TRP A 164 -4.52 -21.54 -4.07
N THR A 165 -3.40 -22.23 -3.96
CA THR A 165 -2.29 -22.18 -4.92
C THR A 165 -1.97 -23.58 -5.38
N GLY A 166 -1.91 -23.78 -6.69
CA GLY A 166 -1.60 -25.06 -7.31
C GLY A 166 -0.44 -24.96 -8.29
N GLY A 167 0.07 -26.12 -8.73
CA GLY A 167 1.19 -26.20 -9.67
C GLY A 167 2.55 -26.41 -9.00
N ARG A 168 3.58 -25.78 -9.54
CA ARG A 168 4.98 -25.90 -9.11
C ARG A 168 5.55 -24.53 -8.72
N ALA A 169 6.64 -24.50 -8.00
CA ALA A 169 7.29 -23.28 -7.54
C ALA A 169 7.61 -22.29 -8.69
N ASN A 170 7.95 -22.79 -9.87
CA ASN A 170 8.27 -21.98 -11.05
C ASN A 170 7.10 -21.80 -12.04
N SER A 171 5.97 -22.43 -11.81
CA SER A 171 4.78 -22.35 -12.66
C SER A 171 3.56 -22.68 -11.81
N ASN A 172 2.89 -21.66 -11.32
CA ASN A 172 1.78 -21.83 -10.40
C ASN A 172 0.61 -20.93 -10.79
N TYR A 173 -0.55 -21.31 -10.29
CA TYR A 173 -1.79 -20.55 -10.40
C TYR A 173 -2.45 -20.46 -9.03
N PHE A 174 -3.20 -19.41 -8.80
CA PHE A 174 -3.90 -19.20 -7.53
C PHE A 174 -5.35 -18.76 -7.77
N ALA A 175 -6.16 -19.00 -6.76
CA ALA A 175 -7.49 -18.44 -6.61
C ALA A 175 -7.63 -17.94 -5.17
N LYS A 176 -8.01 -16.68 -5.00
CA LYS A 176 -8.17 -16.01 -3.71
C LYS A 176 -9.60 -15.48 -3.60
N GLY A 177 -10.19 -15.52 -2.41
CA GLY A 177 -11.53 -15.00 -2.16
C GLY A 177 -11.65 -14.42 -0.76
N GLY A 178 -12.32 -13.28 -0.66
CA GLY A 178 -12.52 -12.55 0.60
C GLY A 178 -12.36 -11.04 0.41
N GLU A 179 -12.13 -10.35 1.50
CA GLU A 179 -11.80 -8.93 1.54
C GLU A 179 -10.30 -8.74 1.32
N MET A 180 -9.92 -7.97 0.31
CA MET A 180 -8.53 -7.87 -0.13
C MET A 180 -8.23 -6.49 -0.70
N HIS A 181 -7.03 -6.00 -0.51
CA HIS A 181 -6.57 -4.79 -1.21
C HIS A 181 -6.62 -4.97 -2.73
N LEU A 182 -6.98 -3.91 -3.45
CA LEU A 182 -6.89 -3.91 -4.91
C LEU A 182 -5.44 -4.01 -5.38
N GLN A 183 -4.55 -3.19 -4.85
CA GLN A 183 -3.15 -3.12 -5.30
C GLN A 183 -2.11 -3.42 -4.23
N GLU A 184 -2.40 -3.23 -2.95
CA GLU A 184 -1.40 -3.39 -1.90
C GLU A 184 -0.75 -4.79 -1.91
N GLY A 185 0.57 -4.77 -1.95
CA GLY A 185 1.38 -6.00 -1.96
C GLY A 185 1.19 -6.89 -3.19
N GLU A 186 0.46 -6.42 -4.19
CA GLU A 186 0.39 -6.99 -5.51
C GLU A 186 1.29 -6.18 -6.45
N GLY A 187 1.92 -6.83 -7.41
CA GLY A 187 2.81 -6.16 -8.34
C GLY A 187 4.26 -6.01 -7.88
N THR A 188 5.03 -5.27 -8.63
CA THR A 188 6.43 -4.97 -8.35
C THR A 188 6.55 -3.89 -7.28
N ARG A 189 7.76 -3.66 -6.75
CA ARG A 189 7.96 -2.71 -5.66
C ARG A 189 7.44 -1.29 -5.95
N ALA A 190 7.59 -0.79 -7.17
CA ALA A 190 7.08 0.52 -7.56
C ALA A 190 5.56 0.61 -7.60
N ALA A 191 4.87 -0.51 -7.79
CA ALA A 191 3.41 -0.60 -7.77
C ALA A 191 2.84 -0.73 -6.35
N MET A 192 3.66 -1.02 -5.36
CA MET A 192 3.23 -1.10 -3.97
C MET A 192 3.05 0.30 -3.41
N PHE A 193 1.86 0.61 -2.87
CA PHE A 193 1.54 1.92 -2.31
C PHE A 193 2.32 2.25 -1.04
N TYR A 194 2.70 1.23 -0.27
CA TYR A 194 3.55 1.39 0.90
C TYR A 194 5.01 1.54 0.50
N ASN A 195 5.29 2.58 -0.26
CA ASN A 195 6.64 3.09 -0.33
C ASN A 195 6.99 3.72 1.01
N LEU A 196 8.26 4.01 1.21
CA LEU A 196 8.82 4.48 2.49
C LEU A 196 8.15 5.74 3.08
N PHE A 197 7.30 6.42 2.31
CA PHE A 197 6.50 7.55 2.77
C PHE A 197 5.13 7.05 3.24
N PRO A 198 4.78 7.26 4.51
CA PRO A 198 3.60 6.64 5.13
C PRO A 198 2.26 7.25 4.71
N ASP A 199 2.26 8.33 3.93
CA ASP A 199 1.03 9.00 3.59
C ASP A 199 0.55 8.59 2.19
N PRO A 200 -0.55 7.80 2.09
CA PRO A 200 -1.17 7.46 0.82
C PRO A 200 -1.78 8.67 0.10
N SER A 201 -1.92 9.84 0.78
CA SER A 201 -2.46 11.05 0.18
C SER A 201 -1.67 11.51 -1.06
N TYR A 202 -0.41 11.15 -1.14
CA TYR A 202 0.46 11.40 -2.30
C TYR A 202 0.47 10.28 -3.32
N THR A 203 -0.19 9.20 -3.04
CA THR A 203 -0.41 8.21 -4.07
C THR A 203 -1.25 8.85 -5.14
N LEU A 204 -1.04 8.43 -6.35
CA LEU A 204 -1.74 8.74 -7.57
C LEU A 204 -3.29 8.74 -7.48
N THR A 205 -3.85 8.83 -6.29
CA THR A 205 -5.22 8.49 -5.94
C THR A 205 -6.02 9.62 -5.32
N ASN A 206 -5.38 10.68 -4.80
CA ASN A 206 -6.05 11.57 -3.84
C ASN A 206 -6.78 12.79 -4.38
N VAL A 207 -6.84 13.00 -5.68
CA VAL A 207 -7.68 14.06 -6.23
C VAL A 207 -8.73 13.46 -7.16
N ASP A 208 -9.34 12.39 -6.72
CA ASP A 208 -10.52 11.86 -7.35
C ASP A 208 -11.76 12.40 -6.61
N PRO A 209 -12.51 13.33 -7.19
CA PRO A 209 -13.69 13.88 -6.56
C PRO A 209 -14.78 12.83 -6.30
N ASN A 210 -14.63 11.66 -6.91
CA ASN A 210 -15.56 10.54 -6.75
C ASN A 210 -15.08 9.54 -5.69
N GLY A 211 -13.92 9.75 -5.07
CA GLY A 211 -13.36 8.88 -4.04
C GLY A 211 -13.00 7.47 -4.51
N VAL A 212 -12.72 7.31 -5.82
CA VAL A 212 -12.24 6.03 -6.36
C VAL A 212 -10.73 5.95 -6.16
N THR A 213 -10.30 5.27 -5.12
CA THR A 213 -8.88 5.08 -4.81
C THR A 213 -8.41 3.68 -5.22
N LEU A 214 -7.10 3.50 -5.40
CA LEU A 214 -6.50 2.19 -5.64
C LEU A 214 -6.19 1.44 -4.34
N ASP A 215 -6.33 2.13 -3.20
CA ASP A 215 -6.09 1.64 -1.85
C ASP A 215 -7.40 1.20 -1.17
N GLN A 216 -8.18 0.40 -1.86
CA GLN A 216 -9.45 -0.10 -1.36
C GLN A 216 -9.38 -1.58 -1.05
N HIS A 217 -10.24 -2.02 -0.11
CA HIS A 217 -10.31 -3.38 0.40
C HIS A 217 -11.62 -4.08 0.00
N PRO A 218 -11.98 -4.15 -1.29
CA PRO A 218 -13.25 -4.71 -1.67
C PRO A 218 -13.32 -6.22 -1.44
N VAL A 219 -14.51 -6.71 -1.16
CA VAL A 219 -14.79 -8.14 -1.17
C VAL A 219 -14.93 -8.64 -2.61
N GLY A 220 -14.22 -9.72 -2.92
CA GLY A 220 -14.23 -10.26 -4.27
C GLY A 220 -13.49 -11.58 -4.42
N VAL A 221 -13.21 -11.89 -5.67
CA VAL A 221 -12.38 -13.02 -6.08
C VAL A 221 -11.22 -12.54 -6.95
N ASP A 222 -10.07 -13.17 -6.79
CA ASP A 222 -8.85 -12.90 -7.53
C ASP A 222 -8.26 -14.22 -7.99
N GLY A 223 -7.78 -14.28 -9.21
CA GLY A 223 -7.11 -15.44 -9.77
C GLY A 223 -5.97 -15.04 -10.67
N GLY A 224 -4.95 -15.88 -10.73
CA GLY A 224 -3.80 -15.54 -11.56
C GLY A 224 -2.86 -16.70 -11.81
N TYR A 225 -1.85 -16.38 -12.61
CA TYR A 225 -0.80 -17.30 -13.00
C TYR A 225 0.56 -16.64 -12.80
N THR A 226 1.52 -17.42 -12.33
CA THR A 226 2.91 -16.99 -12.16
C THR A 226 3.83 -17.98 -12.85
N TRP A 227 4.72 -17.47 -13.67
CA TRP A 227 5.84 -18.21 -14.24
C TRP A 227 7.16 -17.59 -13.79
N ALA A 228 8.11 -18.42 -13.45
CA ALA A 228 9.46 -17.99 -13.06
C ALA A 228 10.52 -18.85 -13.77
N SER A 229 11.60 -18.21 -14.19
CA SER A 229 12.80 -18.90 -14.67
C SER A 229 13.52 -19.60 -13.52
N ASN A 230 14.46 -20.48 -13.84
CA ASN A 230 15.36 -21.09 -12.85
C ASN A 230 16.00 -20.00 -11.97
N TYR A 231 16.08 -20.27 -10.66
CA TYR A 231 16.59 -19.34 -9.64
C TYR A 231 15.80 -18.03 -9.53
N PHE A 232 14.55 -17.98 -9.99
CA PHE A 232 13.69 -16.80 -9.97
C PHE A 232 14.32 -15.53 -10.54
N LYS A 233 15.25 -15.67 -11.49
CA LYS A 233 15.93 -14.52 -12.13
C LYS A 233 14.94 -13.64 -12.89
N LYS A 234 13.96 -14.27 -13.52
CA LYS A 234 12.84 -13.61 -14.21
C LYS A 234 11.55 -14.20 -13.68
N ILE A 235 10.57 -13.34 -13.40
CA ILE A 235 9.23 -13.74 -12.98
C ILE A 235 8.24 -12.97 -13.84
N PHE A 236 7.28 -13.65 -14.38
CA PHE A 236 6.10 -13.07 -15.02
C PHE A 236 4.87 -13.52 -14.25
N ALA A 237 3.99 -12.59 -13.93
CA ALA A 237 2.71 -12.90 -13.30
C ALA A 237 1.58 -12.11 -13.95
N LEU A 238 0.40 -12.69 -13.92
CA LEU A 238 -0.84 -12.08 -14.37
C LEU A 238 -1.91 -12.33 -13.32
N SER A 239 -2.70 -11.30 -12.98
CA SER A 239 -3.80 -11.40 -12.04
C SER A 239 -5.05 -10.78 -12.64
N PHE A 240 -6.20 -11.33 -12.25
CA PHE A 240 -7.52 -10.85 -12.62
C PHE A 240 -8.44 -10.89 -11.40
N LYS A 241 -8.97 -9.73 -10.99
CA LYS A 241 -9.86 -9.60 -9.84
C LYS A 241 -11.25 -9.15 -10.29
N VAL A 242 -12.25 -9.67 -9.62
CA VAL A 242 -13.64 -9.21 -9.73
C VAL A 242 -14.15 -8.92 -8.33
N THR A 243 -14.58 -7.70 -8.09
CA THR A 243 -14.97 -7.22 -6.76
C THR A 243 -16.37 -6.62 -6.75
N ASN A 244 -16.92 -6.41 -5.56
CA ASN A 244 -18.26 -5.83 -5.39
C ASN A 244 -18.35 -4.36 -5.82
N GLY A 245 -17.23 -3.66 -5.96
CA GLY A 245 -17.19 -2.23 -6.26
C GLY A 245 -17.55 -1.35 -5.05
N LEU A 246 -17.83 -0.09 -5.31
CA LEU A 246 -17.98 0.97 -4.31
C LEU A 246 -19.42 1.45 -4.17
N ALA A 247 -19.82 1.82 -2.94
CA ALA A 247 -21.06 2.50 -2.65
C ALA A 247 -20.99 4.00 -3.02
N ALA A 248 -22.14 4.68 -2.98
CA ALA A 248 -22.25 6.10 -3.33
C ALA A 248 -21.42 7.03 -2.42
N ASP A 249 -21.20 6.67 -1.17
CA ASP A 249 -20.39 7.41 -0.21
C ASP A 249 -18.86 7.11 -0.32
N GLY A 250 -18.48 6.23 -1.23
CA GLY A 250 -17.10 5.79 -1.38
C GLY A 250 -16.72 4.62 -0.50
N SER A 251 -17.60 4.20 0.40
CA SER A 251 -17.37 3.01 1.24
C SER A 251 -17.42 1.72 0.41
N GLU A 252 -16.76 0.70 0.91
CA GLU A 252 -16.74 -0.62 0.31
C GLU A 252 -18.08 -1.34 0.49
N ILE A 253 -18.51 -2.03 -0.54
CA ILE A 253 -19.73 -2.86 -0.45
C ILE A 253 -19.35 -4.24 0.07
N LEU A 254 -19.39 -4.41 1.39
CA LEU A 254 -19.15 -5.69 2.04
C LEU A 254 -20.27 -6.71 1.77
N ASN A 255 -21.52 -6.23 1.67
CA ASN A 255 -22.71 -7.06 1.47
C ASN A 255 -23.57 -6.51 0.33
N SER A 256 -23.29 -6.91 -0.89
CA SER A 256 -23.96 -6.38 -2.06
C SER A 256 -25.36 -6.99 -2.27
N SER A 257 -26.37 -6.42 -1.67
CA SER A 257 -27.76 -6.66 -2.11
C SER A 257 -28.27 -5.62 -3.14
N THR A 258 -27.53 -4.53 -3.34
CA THR A 258 -28.06 -3.34 -4.06
C THR A 258 -27.34 -3.02 -5.37
N LYS A 259 -26.10 -3.49 -5.58
CA LYS A 259 -25.32 -3.20 -6.79
C LYS A 259 -25.11 -4.44 -7.65
N ASN A 260 -25.61 -4.42 -8.87
CA ASN A 260 -25.42 -5.51 -9.84
C ASN A 260 -24.10 -5.42 -10.62
N SER A 261 -23.49 -4.24 -10.71
CA SER A 261 -22.19 -4.05 -11.37
C SER A 261 -21.04 -4.54 -10.53
N LYS A 262 -20.07 -5.16 -11.18
CA LYS A 262 -18.83 -5.60 -10.56
C LYS A 262 -17.67 -4.79 -11.10
N ASP A 263 -16.71 -4.52 -10.25
CA ASP A 263 -15.46 -3.89 -10.66
C ASP A 263 -14.46 -4.94 -11.08
N ILE A 264 -13.65 -4.61 -12.08
CA ILE A 264 -12.68 -5.50 -12.69
C ILE A 264 -11.29 -4.88 -12.56
N TRP A 265 -10.35 -5.65 -12.06
CA TRP A 265 -8.94 -5.31 -12.01
C TRP A 265 -8.12 -6.34 -12.76
N VAL A 266 -7.17 -5.87 -13.58
CA VAL A 266 -6.19 -6.72 -14.26
C VAL A 266 -4.83 -6.13 -14.05
N ASP A 267 -3.87 -6.92 -13.64
CA ASP A 267 -2.46 -6.51 -13.57
C ASP A 267 -1.54 -7.58 -14.14
N GLY A 268 -0.41 -7.11 -14.66
CA GLY A 268 0.67 -7.94 -15.14
C GLY A 268 2.00 -7.44 -14.62
N ASP A 269 2.80 -8.36 -14.08
CA ASP A 269 4.09 -8.08 -13.46
C ASP A 269 5.22 -8.79 -14.19
N TYR A 270 6.34 -8.09 -14.31
CA TYR A 270 7.57 -8.69 -14.81
C TYR A 270 8.76 -8.26 -13.95
N TRP A 271 9.38 -9.24 -13.29
CA TRP A 271 10.61 -9.04 -12.52
C TRP A 271 11.82 -9.51 -13.31
N PHE A 272 12.91 -8.76 -13.25
CA PHE A 272 14.15 -9.04 -13.98
C PHE A 272 15.38 -8.60 -13.18
N GLY A 273 16.53 -9.14 -13.54
CA GLY A 273 17.78 -8.83 -12.84
C GLY A 273 17.75 -9.19 -11.36
N PRO A 274 18.55 -8.53 -10.53
CA PRO A 274 18.61 -8.81 -9.10
C PRO A 274 17.30 -8.42 -8.40
N ASP A 275 16.77 -7.23 -8.64
CA ASP A 275 15.51 -6.75 -8.04
C ASP A 275 14.87 -5.62 -8.86
N GLY A 276 14.90 -5.70 -10.18
CA GLY A 276 14.18 -4.81 -11.08
C GLY A 276 12.80 -5.38 -11.41
N GLY A 277 11.81 -4.50 -11.61
CA GLY A 277 10.47 -4.94 -11.93
C GLY A 277 9.64 -3.88 -12.62
N VAL A 278 8.64 -4.31 -13.39
CA VAL A 278 7.61 -3.46 -13.97
C VAL A 278 6.24 -4.09 -13.74
N THR A 279 5.25 -3.24 -13.48
CA THR A 279 3.84 -3.60 -13.37
C THR A 279 3.03 -2.74 -14.32
N ALA A 280 2.07 -3.34 -15.00
CA ALA A 280 1.03 -2.62 -15.71
C ALA A 280 -0.33 -3.03 -15.15
N MET A 281 -1.24 -2.07 -14.99
CA MET A 281 -2.56 -2.34 -14.43
C MET A 281 -3.67 -1.65 -15.19
N TYR A 282 -4.85 -2.26 -15.16
CA TYR A 282 -6.12 -1.70 -15.59
C TYR A 282 -7.19 -1.97 -14.54
N TYR A 283 -7.89 -0.94 -14.12
CA TYR A 283 -9.02 -1.02 -13.19
C TYR A 283 -10.23 -0.34 -13.81
N HIS A 284 -11.36 -1.03 -13.85
CA HIS A 284 -12.61 -0.52 -14.37
C HIS A 284 -13.74 -0.89 -13.43
N GLY A 285 -14.62 0.06 -13.21
CA GLY A 285 -15.79 -0.15 -12.37
C GLY A 285 -16.86 0.90 -12.59
N SER A 286 -17.82 0.91 -11.69
CA SER A 286 -18.84 1.92 -11.62
C SER A 286 -19.19 2.22 -10.17
N LYS A 287 -19.61 3.44 -9.91
CA LYS A 287 -19.99 3.90 -8.59
C LYS A 287 -21.40 4.47 -8.60
N ASP A 288 -22.26 4.00 -7.70
CA ASP A 288 -23.59 4.57 -7.57
C ASP A 288 -23.50 5.97 -6.95
N GLN A 289 -24.22 6.91 -7.54
CA GLN A 289 -24.32 8.28 -7.08
C GLN A 289 -25.78 8.63 -6.88
N VAL A 290 -26.09 9.23 -5.74
CA VAL A 290 -27.46 9.66 -5.42
C VAL A 290 -27.51 11.16 -5.54
N GLN A 291 -28.27 11.68 -6.51
CA GLN A 291 -28.53 13.10 -6.63
C GLN A 291 -29.80 13.50 -5.89
N ASN A 292 -29.82 14.74 -5.36
CA ASN A 292 -30.94 15.30 -4.61
C ASN A 292 -31.39 14.42 -3.45
N ALA A 293 -30.45 13.79 -2.73
CA ALA A 293 -30.75 12.93 -1.59
C ALA A 293 -31.71 13.61 -0.61
N GLY A 294 -32.79 12.91 -0.23
CA GLY A 294 -33.81 13.41 0.68
C GLY A 294 -34.84 14.35 0.06
N THR A 295 -34.89 14.48 -1.26
CA THR A 295 -35.93 15.23 -1.98
C THR A 295 -36.80 14.31 -2.83
N ASP A 296 -38.01 14.79 -3.23
CA ASP A 296 -38.90 14.05 -4.14
C ASP A 296 -38.31 13.84 -5.55
N SER A 297 -37.22 14.52 -5.87
CA SER A 297 -36.50 14.45 -7.13
C SER A 297 -35.23 13.61 -7.03
N GLN A 298 -35.09 12.77 -6.02
CA GLN A 298 -33.94 11.89 -5.85
C GLN A 298 -33.86 10.88 -7.00
N PHE A 299 -32.69 10.73 -7.60
CA PHE A 299 -32.40 9.70 -8.58
C PHE A 299 -31.00 9.15 -8.36
N THR A 300 -30.81 7.87 -8.70
CA THR A 300 -29.52 7.19 -8.67
C THR A 300 -28.94 7.17 -10.07
N TYR A 301 -27.70 7.55 -10.20
CA TYR A 301 -26.90 7.49 -11.42
C TYR A 301 -25.66 6.62 -11.17
N THR A 302 -25.28 5.78 -12.14
CA THR A 302 -24.19 4.82 -11.99
C THR A 302 -23.13 5.07 -13.06
N PRO A 303 -22.31 6.11 -12.93
CA PRO A 303 -21.23 6.40 -13.87
C PRO A 303 -20.16 5.33 -13.85
N SER A 304 -19.53 5.10 -15.00
CA SER A 304 -18.36 4.26 -15.11
C SER A 304 -17.08 5.06 -14.86
N PHE A 305 -16.06 4.35 -14.45
CA PHE A 305 -14.71 4.88 -14.33
C PHE A 305 -13.67 3.86 -14.81
N TYR A 306 -12.49 4.34 -15.16
CA TYR A 306 -11.34 3.47 -15.35
C TYR A 306 -10.03 4.14 -14.93
N ARG A 307 -9.07 3.31 -14.57
CA ARG A 307 -7.69 3.67 -14.21
C ARG A 307 -6.73 2.80 -15.02
N VAL A 308 -5.72 3.40 -15.60
CA VAL A 308 -4.65 2.71 -16.31
C VAL A 308 -3.33 3.15 -15.74
N GLY A 309 -2.50 2.21 -15.31
CA GLY A 309 -1.23 2.52 -14.66
C GLY A 309 -0.08 1.67 -15.13
N GLY A 310 1.11 2.23 -14.96
CA GLY A 310 2.37 1.53 -15.15
C GLY A 310 3.39 1.98 -14.11
N PHE A 311 4.10 1.02 -13.53
CA PHE A 311 5.06 1.22 -12.45
C PHE A 311 6.34 0.46 -12.77
N GLY A 312 7.48 0.98 -12.36
CA GLY A 312 8.75 0.30 -12.53
C GLY A 312 9.76 0.68 -11.47
N ASN A 313 10.64 -0.26 -11.15
CA ASN A 313 11.77 -0.03 -10.29
C ASN A 313 13.03 -0.75 -10.80
N TYR A 314 14.19 -0.25 -10.41
CA TYR A 314 15.45 -0.93 -10.65
C TYR A 314 16.46 -0.64 -9.53
N LEU A 315 17.01 -1.73 -8.98
CA LEU A 315 18.02 -1.69 -7.93
C LEU A 315 19.43 -1.72 -8.55
N PHE A 316 20.16 -0.62 -8.44
CA PHE A 316 21.53 -0.48 -8.88
C PHE A 316 22.50 -0.81 -7.74
N PHE A 317 23.50 -1.64 -8.03
CA PHE A 317 24.60 -1.97 -7.12
C PHE A 317 24.16 -2.44 -5.73
N ASP A 318 22.99 -3.07 -5.62
CA ASP A 318 22.35 -3.51 -4.38
C ASP A 318 22.15 -2.38 -3.33
N LYS A 319 22.17 -1.13 -3.76
CA LYS A 319 22.10 0.04 -2.86
C LYS A 319 21.18 1.15 -3.31
N LEU A 320 21.11 1.42 -4.60
CA LEU A 320 20.34 2.54 -5.14
C LEU A 320 19.15 2.01 -5.89
N ASP A 321 17.96 2.19 -5.34
CA ASP A 321 16.72 1.86 -6.00
C ASP A 321 16.07 3.11 -6.59
N ILE A 322 15.71 3.04 -7.84
CA ILE A 322 14.97 4.08 -8.54
C ILE A 322 13.61 3.51 -8.89
N LEU A 323 12.57 4.18 -8.40
CA LEU A 323 11.18 3.77 -8.61
C LEU A 323 10.45 4.88 -9.38
N GLY A 324 9.50 4.48 -10.22
CA GLY A 324 8.65 5.41 -10.94
C GLY A 324 7.28 4.80 -11.22
N GLY A 325 6.29 5.67 -11.36
CA GLY A 325 4.93 5.25 -11.68
C GLY A 325 4.13 6.33 -12.37
N TYR A 326 3.14 5.88 -13.12
CA TYR A 326 2.17 6.70 -13.82
C TYR A 326 0.80 6.06 -13.73
N VAL A 327 -0.24 6.88 -13.45
CA VAL A 327 -1.64 6.47 -13.53
C VAL A 327 -2.44 7.54 -14.27
N TYR A 328 -3.22 7.10 -15.23
CA TYR A 328 -4.29 7.86 -15.86
C TYR A 328 -5.63 7.46 -15.25
N SER A 329 -6.44 8.46 -14.91
CA SER A 329 -7.78 8.31 -14.35
C SER A 329 -8.80 8.95 -15.28
N HIS A 330 -9.94 8.27 -15.47
CA HIS A 330 -11.08 8.80 -16.19
C HIS A 330 -12.37 8.35 -15.54
N ASP A 331 -13.28 9.31 -15.29
CA ASP A 331 -14.62 9.08 -14.80
C ASP A 331 -15.61 9.75 -15.74
N ASP A 332 -16.66 9.03 -16.11
CA ASP A 332 -17.72 9.57 -16.97
C ASP A 332 -18.52 10.69 -16.29
N TRP A 333 -18.34 10.84 -14.99
CA TRP A 333 -18.97 11.87 -14.21
C TRP A 333 -18.09 12.29 -13.03
N ALA A 334 -17.94 13.58 -12.84
CA ALA A 334 -17.35 14.17 -11.66
C ALA A 334 -18.45 14.66 -10.71
N TRP A 335 -18.23 14.50 -9.42
CA TRP A 335 -19.11 15.02 -8.38
C TRP A 335 -19.17 16.56 -8.47
N ASP A 336 -20.11 17.07 -9.23
CA ASP A 336 -20.56 18.46 -9.14
C ASP A 336 -22.07 18.42 -8.92
N GLN A 337 -22.53 18.93 -7.78
CA GLN A 337 -23.96 18.99 -7.43
C GLN A 337 -24.78 19.82 -8.42
N THR A 338 -24.13 20.58 -9.28
CA THR A 338 -24.78 21.52 -10.20
C THR A 338 -24.82 21.05 -11.65
N SER A 339 -23.97 20.08 -12.05
CA SER A 339 -23.90 19.60 -13.44
C SER A 339 -23.58 18.11 -13.53
N PRO A 340 -24.56 17.25 -13.82
CA PRO A 340 -24.36 15.79 -13.87
C PRO A 340 -23.60 15.30 -15.12
N LEU A 341 -23.00 16.19 -15.91
CA LEU A 341 -22.34 15.86 -17.18
C LEU A 341 -20.84 16.17 -17.21
N SER A 342 -20.26 16.52 -16.07
CA SER A 342 -18.84 16.88 -15.98
C SER A 342 -17.99 15.63 -15.94
N LYS A 343 -17.13 15.44 -16.93
CA LYS A 343 -16.14 14.35 -16.94
C LYS A 343 -14.95 14.73 -16.09
N TYR A 344 -14.43 13.76 -15.35
CA TYR A 344 -13.16 13.87 -14.64
C TYR A 344 -12.04 13.12 -15.38
N THR A 345 -10.91 13.77 -15.50
CA THR A 345 -9.67 13.14 -15.99
C THR A 345 -8.49 13.57 -15.14
N ALA A 346 -7.58 12.66 -14.87
CA ALA A 346 -6.33 13.00 -14.19
C ALA A 346 -5.14 12.20 -14.71
N ASN A 347 -3.97 12.82 -14.61
CA ASN A 347 -2.68 12.20 -14.88
C ASN A 347 -1.82 12.37 -13.63
N ARG A 348 -1.23 11.29 -13.14
CA ARG A 348 -0.39 11.24 -11.95
C ARG A 348 0.95 10.60 -12.25
N TYR A 349 2.01 11.22 -11.76
CA TYR A 349 3.39 10.76 -11.91
C TYR A 349 4.06 10.70 -10.55
N ARG A 350 4.80 9.64 -10.31
CA ARG A 350 5.64 9.46 -9.12
C ARG A 350 7.07 9.13 -9.54
N GLY A 351 8.03 9.70 -8.84
CA GLY A 351 9.42 9.27 -8.84
C GLY A 351 9.95 9.17 -7.42
N GLU A 352 10.66 8.10 -7.09
CA GLU A 352 11.27 7.89 -5.78
C GLU A 352 12.67 7.33 -5.95
N VAL A 353 13.57 7.70 -5.06
CA VAL A 353 14.95 7.21 -5.00
C VAL A 353 15.23 6.79 -3.57
N ASP A 354 15.63 5.52 -3.39
CA ASP A 354 16.01 4.95 -2.11
C ASP A 354 17.48 4.55 -2.14
N TYR A 355 18.23 4.99 -1.14
CA TYR A 355 19.61 4.62 -0.98
C TYR A 355 19.83 3.79 0.28
N TYR A 356 20.17 2.52 0.10
CA TYR A 356 20.41 1.55 1.19
C TYR A 356 21.86 1.66 1.67
N ILE A 357 22.10 2.33 2.78
CA ILE A 357 23.43 2.44 3.41
C ILE A 357 23.88 1.06 3.88
N LYS A 358 22.97 0.32 4.49
CA LYS A 358 23.13 -1.07 4.94
C LYS A 358 21.74 -1.70 5.09
N PRO A 359 21.60 -3.03 5.19
CA PRO A 359 20.33 -3.66 5.51
C PRO A 359 19.71 -3.02 6.76
N GLY A 360 18.48 -2.51 6.62
CA GLY A 360 17.76 -1.82 7.68
C GLY A 360 18.12 -0.36 7.90
N PHE A 361 18.87 0.26 7.00
CA PHE A 361 19.06 1.71 7.01
C PHE A 361 18.99 2.28 5.60
N ALA A 362 17.96 3.04 5.32
CA ALA A 362 17.72 3.68 4.04
C ALA A 362 17.53 5.19 4.17
N LEU A 363 17.99 5.92 3.16
CA LEU A 363 17.63 7.30 2.86
C LEU A 363 16.71 7.29 1.66
N MET A 364 15.74 8.20 1.63
CA MET A 364 14.75 8.25 0.57
C MET A 364 14.43 9.68 0.15
N ALA A 365 14.08 9.84 -1.13
CA ALA A 365 13.55 11.09 -1.65
C ALA A 365 12.48 10.79 -2.69
N ARG A 366 11.40 11.56 -2.69
CA ARG A 366 10.22 11.35 -3.54
C ARG A 366 9.75 12.65 -4.16
N LEU A 367 9.23 12.56 -5.38
CA LEU A 367 8.54 13.61 -6.11
C LEU A 367 7.27 13.05 -6.73
N ASP A 368 6.14 13.70 -6.49
CA ASP A 368 4.86 13.42 -7.13
C ASP A 368 4.38 14.66 -7.90
N ARG A 369 3.73 14.43 -9.02
CA ARG A 369 3.06 15.46 -9.81
C ARG A 369 1.74 14.93 -10.34
N GLY A 370 0.74 15.81 -10.35
CA GLY A 370 -0.56 15.52 -10.93
C GLY A 370 -1.10 16.66 -11.76
N ALA A 371 -2.01 16.31 -12.66
CA ALA A 371 -2.85 17.22 -13.39
C ALA A 371 -4.25 16.64 -13.43
N ALA A 372 -5.24 17.39 -12.96
CA ALA A 372 -6.64 16.96 -12.92
C ALA A 372 -7.55 18.00 -13.55
N GLN A 373 -8.61 17.54 -14.18
CA GLN A 373 -9.62 18.39 -14.81
C GLN A 373 -11.02 17.83 -14.57
N ILE A 374 -11.92 18.71 -14.17
CA ILE A 374 -13.37 18.48 -14.21
C ILE A 374 -13.94 19.42 -15.29
N ALA A 375 -14.33 18.86 -16.43
CA ALA A 375 -14.89 19.67 -17.50
C ALA A 375 -16.19 20.36 -17.06
N PRO A 376 -16.42 21.67 -17.37
CA PRO A 376 -15.61 22.53 -18.25
C PRO A 376 -14.48 23.31 -17.55
N ASN A 377 -14.18 23.03 -16.28
CA ASN A 377 -13.21 23.81 -15.50
C ASN A 377 -11.79 23.68 -16.06
N PRO A 378 -10.91 24.66 -15.78
CA PRO A 378 -9.51 24.55 -16.20
C PRO A 378 -8.80 23.39 -15.50
N THR A 379 -7.74 22.89 -16.13
CA THR A 379 -6.85 21.88 -15.51
C THR A 379 -6.12 22.52 -14.33
N VAL A 380 -6.13 21.81 -13.20
CA VAL A 380 -5.35 22.15 -12.02
C VAL A 380 -4.15 21.22 -11.87
N HIS A 381 -3.12 21.69 -11.19
CA HIS A 381 -1.89 20.95 -11.02
C HIS A 381 -1.57 20.83 -9.53
N ASP A 382 -1.28 19.63 -9.10
CA ASP A 382 -0.76 19.32 -7.78
C ASP A 382 0.67 18.81 -7.85
N ARG A 383 1.38 18.95 -6.76
CA ARG A 383 2.78 18.51 -6.61
C ARG A 383 3.09 18.21 -5.16
N ALA A 384 3.84 17.16 -4.95
CA ALA A 384 4.41 16.87 -3.65
C ALA A 384 5.87 16.49 -3.77
N TRP A 385 6.63 16.74 -2.72
CA TRP A 385 7.98 16.22 -2.59
C TRP A 385 8.23 15.86 -1.12
N GLY A 386 9.09 14.91 -0.90
CA GLY A 386 9.45 14.49 0.44
C GLY A 386 10.84 13.91 0.50
N ALA A 387 11.39 13.90 1.69
CA ALA A 387 12.63 13.21 2.01
C ALA A 387 12.52 12.54 3.37
N GLY A 388 13.24 11.45 3.57
CA GLY A 388 13.17 10.73 4.82
C GLY A 388 14.31 9.76 5.03
N MET A 389 14.28 9.14 6.21
CA MET A 389 15.17 8.04 6.56
C MET A 389 14.39 6.98 7.32
N GLU A 390 14.79 5.74 7.14
CA GLU A 390 14.30 4.63 7.94
C GLU A 390 15.47 3.87 8.55
N TYR A 391 15.35 3.53 9.82
CA TYR A 391 16.34 2.76 10.55
C TYR A 391 15.69 1.62 11.34
N SER A 392 16.10 0.41 11.06
CA SER A 392 15.78 -0.75 11.87
C SER A 392 16.73 -0.85 13.06
N MET A 393 16.19 -0.71 14.26
CA MET A 393 16.96 -0.75 15.50
C MET A 393 17.42 -2.15 15.88
N THR A 394 16.87 -3.18 15.27
CA THR A 394 17.17 -4.57 15.58
C THR A 394 17.72 -5.31 14.37
N LYS A 395 18.59 -6.31 14.60
CA LYS A 395 19.08 -7.19 13.52
C LYS A 395 17.98 -7.96 12.80
N LEU A 396 16.81 -8.07 13.42
CA LEU A 396 15.66 -8.81 12.90
C LEU A 396 14.72 -7.93 12.08
N GLY A 397 14.77 -6.60 12.27
CA GLY A 397 13.92 -5.65 11.55
C GLY A 397 12.54 -5.44 12.18
N ASN A 398 12.35 -5.81 13.42
CA ASN A 398 11.05 -5.75 14.10
C ASN A 398 10.79 -4.47 14.90
N ILE A 399 11.80 -3.60 15.06
CA ILE A 399 11.65 -2.25 15.58
C ILE A 399 12.20 -1.29 14.54
N ILE A 400 11.34 -0.43 14.02
CA ILE A 400 11.65 0.51 12.97
C ILE A 400 11.37 1.92 13.47
N VAL A 401 12.31 2.82 13.21
CA VAL A 401 12.12 4.26 13.37
C VAL A 401 12.23 4.90 12.00
N ARG A 402 11.23 5.66 11.61
CA ARG A 402 11.19 6.39 10.35
C ARG A 402 10.98 7.87 10.61
N GLY A 403 11.82 8.70 10.03
CA GLY A 403 11.64 10.15 10.03
C GLY A 403 11.38 10.62 8.61
N THR A 404 10.31 11.40 8.38
CA THR A 404 9.94 11.94 7.07
C THR A 404 9.62 13.41 7.16
N TYR A 405 9.91 14.13 6.08
CA TYR A 405 9.40 15.47 5.81
C TYR A 405 8.73 15.46 4.45
N ASN A 406 7.49 15.91 4.39
CA ASN A 406 6.71 16.03 3.17
C ASN A 406 6.21 17.48 3.01
N GLN A 407 6.19 17.93 1.77
CA GLN A 407 5.50 19.16 1.38
C GLN A 407 4.63 18.87 0.17
N GLU A 408 3.36 19.19 0.31
CA GLU A 408 2.35 19.03 -0.73
C GLU A 408 1.75 20.36 -1.09
N HIS A 409 1.40 20.51 -2.35
CA HIS A 409 0.56 21.58 -2.85
C HIS A 409 -0.58 20.93 -3.63
N ASP A 410 -1.74 20.96 -3.02
CA ASP A 410 -3.00 20.49 -3.60
C ASP A 410 -3.72 21.64 -4.26
N ALA A 411 -4.24 21.39 -5.46
CA ALA A 411 -5.11 22.30 -6.16
C ALA A 411 -6.49 21.66 -6.32
N ASP A 412 -7.52 22.32 -5.80
CA ASP A 412 -8.90 21.86 -5.93
C ASP A 412 -9.39 22.10 -7.38
N PRO A 413 -9.77 21.04 -8.12
CA PRO A 413 -10.25 21.17 -9.48
C PRO A 413 -11.64 21.82 -9.59
N VAL A 414 -12.35 21.98 -8.47
CA VAL A 414 -13.67 22.66 -8.42
C VAL A 414 -13.50 24.12 -8.05
N ALA A 415 -12.79 24.41 -6.96
CA ALA A 415 -12.63 25.78 -6.45
C ALA A 415 -11.51 26.56 -7.13
N VAL A 416 -10.59 25.89 -7.84
CA VAL A 416 -9.37 26.48 -8.44
C VAL A 416 -8.49 27.19 -7.41
N LEU A 417 -8.66 26.86 -6.14
CA LEU A 417 -7.86 27.34 -5.01
C LEU A 417 -6.99 26.20 -4.52
N GLY A 418 -5.85 26.50 -3.93
CA GLY A 418 -4.91 25.50 -3.47
C GLY A 418 -4.63 25.55 -1.97
N SER A 419 -4.07 24.49 -1.44
CA SER A 419 -3.43 24.47 -0.13
C SER A 419 -2.01 23.95 -0.22
N THR A 420 -1.18 24.34 0.73
CA THR A 420 0.16 23.80 0.89
C THR A 420 0.30 23.24 2.29
N ASP A 421 0.49 21.91 2.37
CA ASP A 421 0.74 21.20 3.59
C ASP A 421 2.21 20.85 3.73
N LYS A 422 2.73 21.00 4.96
CA LYS A 422 4.10 20.63 5.32
C LYS A 422 4.03 19.76 6.56
N LEU A 423 4.41 18.50 6.40
CA LEU A 423 4.35 17.52 7.46
C LEU A 423 5.76 17.03 7.80
N PHE A 424 6.14 17.15 9.06
CA PHE A 424 7.26 16.41 9.63
C PHE A 424 6.71 15.31 10.53
N LYS A 425 7.11 14.06 10.30
CA LYS A 425 6.64 12.91 11.08
C LYS A 425 7.80 12.02 11.49
N VAL A 426 7.76 11.53 12.72
CA VAL A 426 8.63 10.45 13.20
C VAL A 426 7.73 9.29 13.65
N ASP A 427 7.82 8.18 12.95
CA ASP A 427 7.08 6.97 13.23
C ASP A 427 7.95 5.98 14.00
N PHE A 428 7.34 5.32 14.98
CA PHE A 428 7.88 4.20 15.72
C PHE A 428 6.99 2.99 15.44
N ARG A 429 7.56 1.96 14.83
CA ARG A 429 6.84 0.74 14.48
C ARG A 429 7.45 -0.44 15.21
N PHE A 430 6.63 -1.17 15.93
CA PHE A 430 6.99 -2.42 16.60
C PHE A 430 6.14 -3.56 16.05
N MET A 431 6.79 -4.65 15.65
CA MET A 431 6.14 -5.86 15.14
C MET A 431 6.60 -7.09 15.93
N TRP A 432 5.66 -7.86 16.45
CA TRP A 432 5.92 -9.09 17.21
C TRP A 432 5.29 -10.31 16.54
#